data_e480c41b46127fcfd65e56a3d25eafcc
#
_entry.id   e480c41b46127fcfd65e56a3d25eafcc
#
_cell.length_a   1.000
_cell.length_b   1.000
_cell.length_c   1.000
_cell.angle_alpha   90.00
_cell.angle_beta   90.00
_cell.angle_gamma   90.00
#
_symmetry.space_group_name_H-M   'P 1'
#
loop_
_entity.id
_entity.type
_entity.pdbx_description
1 polymer ?
#
loop_
_entity_poly.entity_id
_entity_poly.type
_entity_poly.pdbx_seq_one_letter_code
_entity_poly.pdbx_strand_id
1 'polypeptide(L)' 'MEQGNLSRTKSVGEGVVEYKIDFGPGYRIYFGRDGDTLIILLTGGTKKRQQRDIEMAAGFWRDYKRTKRSVRRGHGDR' A
#
# COMPACT_ATOMS: atom_id res chain seq x y z
N MET A 1 -9.44 19.02 -10.07
CA MET A 1 -8.94 19.06 -9.13
C MET A 1 -8.26 17.92 -8.62
N GLU A 2 -8.79 17.30 -7.84
CA GLU A 2 -8.16 16.25 -7.26
C GLU A 2 -7.87 15.17 -8.17
N GLN A 3 -8.47 15.18 -9.27
CA GLN A 3 -8.26 14.12 -10.18
C GLN A 3 -6.84 14.04 -10.62
N GLY A 4 -6.19 15.16 -10.66
CA GLY A 4 -4.83 15.17 -11.09
C GLY A 4 -3.96 14.33 -10.18
N ASN A 5 -4.27 14.32 -8.91
CA ASN A 5 -3.50 13.56 -7.99
C ASN A 5 -3.71 12.10 -8.16
N LEU A 6 -4.90 11.72 -8.50
CA LEU A 6 -5.18 10.31 -8.67
C LEU A 6 -4.47 9.71 -9.86
N SER A 7 -4.09 10.53 -10.79
CA SER A 7 -3.43 10.00 -11.97
C SER A 7 -2.04 9.47 -11.64
N ARG A 8 -1.54 9.77 -10.47
CA ARG A 8 -0.23 9.26 -10.09
C ARG A 8 -0.33 7.95 -9.36
N THR A 9 -1.52 7.47 -9.12
CA THR A 9 -1.68 6.20 -8.43
C THR A 9 -1.96 5.11 -9.44
N LYS A 10 -1.62 3.89 -9.08
CA LYS A 10 -1.78 2.78 -9.97
C LYS A 10 -2.02 1.53 -9.15
N SER A 11 -2.99 0.77 -9.49
CA SER A 11 -3.26 -0.47 -8.80
C SER A 11 -2.24 -1.51 -9.24
N VAL A 12 -1.55 -2.11 -8.29
CA VAL A 12 -0.54 -3.09 -8.62
C VAL A 12 -0.93 -4.50 -8.20
N GLY A 13 -2.19 -4.67 -7.84
CA GLY A 13 -2.70 -6.00 -7.53
C GLY A 13 -2.95 -6.23 -6.07
N GLU A 14 -3.81 -7.15 -5.78
CA GLU A 14 -4.11 -7.56 -4.41
C GLU A 14 -4.53 -6.43 -3.48
N GLY A 15 -5.09 -5.40 -4.03
CA GLY A 15 -5.55 -4.30 -3.19
C GLY A 15 -4.48 -3.29 -2.85
N VAL A 16 -3.30 -3.45 -3.41
CA VAL A 16 -2.20 -2.53 -3.16
C VAL A 16 -2.18 -1.48 -4.25
N VAL A 17 -1.93 -0.24 -3.87
CA VAL A 17 -1.86 0.86 -4.80
C VAL A 17 -0.49 1.52 -4.70
N GLU A 18 0.07 1.87 -5.83
CA GLU A 18 1.35 2.51 -5.89
C GLU A 18 1.13 3.99 -6.17
N TYR A 19 1.78 4.84 -5.41
CA TYR A 19 1.72 6.29 -5.64
C TYR A 19 3.14 6.74 -5.97
N LYS A 20 3.31 7.33 -7.13
CA LYS A 20 4.61 7.76 -7.58
C LYS A 20 4.82 9.22 -7.30
N ILE A 21 5.95 9.55 -6.69
CA ILE A 21 6.31 10.91 -6.39
C ILE A 21 7.48 11.31 -7.27
N ASP A 22 7.24 12.30 -8.13
CA ASP A 22 8.27 12.76 -9.04
C ASP A 22 9.08 13.85 -8.37
N PHE A 23 9.96 13.49 -7.50
CA PHE A 23 10.75 14.46 -6.81
C PHE A 23 12.11 13.84 -6.56
N GLY A 24 13.16 14.51 -6.91
CA GLY A 24 14.49 13.99 -6.77
C GLY A 24 14.65 12.72 -7.58
N PRO A 25 15.16 11.69 -6.99
CA PRO A 25 15.35 10.44 -7.73
C PRO A 25 14.06 9.69 -7.99
N GLY A 26 12.97 10.19 -7.46
CA GLY A 26 11.70 9.52 -7.65
C GLY A 26 11.44 8.53 -6.53
N TYR A 27 10.28 8.64 -5.93
CA TYR A 27 9.92 7.73 -4.85
C TYR A 27 8.59 7.10 -5.15
N ARG A 28 8.34 5.95 -4.55
CA ARG A 28 7.07 5.27 -4.69
C ARG A 28 6.59 4.84 -3.33
N ILE A 29 5.32 5.05 -3.08
CA ILE A 29 4.71 4.65 -1.83
C ILE A 29 3.67 3.61 -2.17
N TYR A 30 3.70 2.48 -1.48
CA TYR A 30 2.73 1.43 -1.70
C TYR A 30 1.82 1.40 -0.49
N PHE A 31 0.53 1.46 -0.73
CA PHE A 31 -0.41 1.48 0.38
C PHE A 31 -1.63 0.63 0.08
N GLY A 32 -2.34 0.25 1.13
CA GLY A 32 -3.58 -0.48 1.01
C GLY A 32 -4.68 0.41 1.55
N ARG A 33 -5.89 0.19 1.08
CA ARG A 33 -7.00 0.97 1.52
C ARG A 33 -7.87 0.15 2.44
N ASP A 34 -8.07 0.62 3.65
CA ASP A 34 -8.90 -0.05 4.61
C ASP A 34 -10.04 0.90 4.94
N GLY A 35 -11.13 0.79 4.20
CA GLY A 35 -12.23 1.72 4.37
C GLY A 35 -11.78 3.10 3.95
N ASP A 36 -11.83 4.03 4.87
CA ASP A 36 -11.39 5.38 4.59
C ASP A 36 -9.96 5.62 5.02
N THR A 37 -9.28 4.61 5.50
CA THR A 37 -7.93 4.76 5.99
C THR A 37 -6.93 4.21 4.99
N LEU A 38 -5.84 4.92 4.81
CA LEU A 38 -4.78 4.45 3.95
C LEU A 38 -3.67 3.91 4.82
N ILE A 39 -3.27 2.69 4.55
CA ILE A 39 -2.23 2.03 5.32
C ILE A 39 -0.97 1.97 4.47
N ILE A 40 0.05 2.69 4.87
CA ILE A 40 1.29 2.66 4.12
C ILE A 40 2.02 1.37 4.39
N LEU A 41 2.25 0.61 3.36
CA LEU A 41 2.87 -0.69 3.49
C LEU A 41 4.36 -0.65 3.27
N LEU A 42 4.79 0.18 2.35
CA LEU A 42 6.19 0.21 2.01
C LEU A 42 6.52 1.45 1.23
N THR A 43 7.73 1.96 1.39
CA THR A 43 8.16 3.06 0.54
C THR A 43 9.36 2.56 -0.22
N GLY A 44 9.36 2.78 -1.52
CA GLY A 44 10.43 2.34 -2.37
C GLY A 44 10.96 3.49 -3.17
N GLY A 45 12.14 3.35 -3.69
CA GLY A 45 12.74 4.44 -4.41
C GLY A 45 13.15 4.15 -5.81
N THR A 46 13.59 2.96 -6.11
CA THR A 46 14.12 2.73 -7.45
C THR A 46 13.24 1.86 -8.28
N LYS A 47 13.27 2.12 -9.56
CA LYS A 47 12.50 1.36 -10.50
C LYS A 47 13.02 -0.05 -10.57
N LYS A 48 14.30 -0.23 -10.37
CA LYS A 48 14.89 -1.51 -10.41
C LYS A 48 14.30 -2.45 -9.40
N ARG A 49 13.93 -1.96 -8.24
CA ARG A 49 13.38 -2.79 -7.20
C ARG A 49 11.88 -2.79 -7.16
N GLN A 50 11.26 -2.16 -8.13
CA GLN A 50 9.82 -2.01 -8.14
C GLN A 50 9.08 -3.33 -8.00
N GLN A 51 9.48 -4.32 -8.79
CA GLN A 51 8.77 -5.59 -8.76
C GLN A 51 8.86 -6.25 -7.39
N ARG A 52 10.04 -6.23 -6.81
CA ARG A 52 10.23 -6.80 -5.50
C ARG A 52 9.45 -6.02 -4.45
N ASP A 53 9.44 -4.69 -4.57
CA ASP A 53 8.73 -3.87 -3.62
C ASP A 53 7.23 -4.13 -3.69
N ILE A 54 6.70 -4.33 -4.88
CA ILE A 54 5.30 -4.63 -5.03
C ILE A 54 4.96 -5.95 -4.35
N GLU A 55 5.82 -6.93 -4.50
CA GLU A 55 5.58 -8.22 -3.88
C GLU A 55 5.65 -8.11 -2.37
N MET A 56 6.57 -7.32 -1.86
CA MET A 56 6.68 -7.13 -0.44
C MET A 56 5.47 -6.40 0.11
N ALA A 57 5.03 -5.38 -0.60
CA ALA A 57 3.87 -4.63 -0.17
C ALA A 57 2.63 -5.51 -0.15
N ALA A 58 2.49 -6.36 -1.15
CA ALA A 58 1.36 -7.27 -1.21
C ALA A 58 1.38 -8.23 -0.02
N GLY A 59 2.56 -8.70 0.34
CA GLY A 59 2.71 -9.58 1.47
C GLY A 59 2.34 -8.89 2.77
N PHE A 60 2.80 -7.65 2.95
CA PHE A 60 2.48 -6.88 4.13
C PHE A 60 0.98 -6.63 4.22
N TRP A 61 0.37 -6.37 3.07
CA TRP A 61 -1.06 -6.10 3.04
C TRP A 61 -1.86 -7.33 3.43
N ARG A 62 -1.46 -8.48 2.92
CA ARG A 62 -2.12 -9.72 3.26
C ARG A 62 -1.99 -9.99 4.74
N ASP A 63 -0.79 -9.74 5.27
CA ASP A 63 -0.52 -9.97 6.66
C ASP A 63 -1.30 -9.01 7.54
N TYR A 64 -1.40 -7.78 7.12
CA TYR A 64 -2.17 -6.78 7.84
C TYR A 64 -3.63 -7.21 7.93
N LYS A 65 -4.20 -7.61 6.83
CA LYS A 65 -5.59 -8.01 6.80
C LYS A 65 -5.85 -9.23 7.68
N ARG A 66 -4.92 -10.14 7.65
CA ARG A 66 -5.07 -11.34 8.44
C ARG A 66 -4.96 -11.02 9.93
N THR A 67 -3.99 -10.22 10.29
CA THR A 67 -3.80 -9.84 11.66
C THR A 67 -4.96 -9.00 12.17
N LYS A 68 -5.44 -8.09 11.36
CA LYS A 68 -6.55 -7.28 11.75
C LYS A 68 -7.78 -8.13 12.03
N ARG A 69 -8.01 -9.11 11.19
CA ARG A 69 -9.14 -9.96 11.35
C ARG A 69 -9.02 -10.78 12.63
N SER A 70 -7.84 -11.28 12.91
CA SER A 70 -7.61 -12.04 14.09
C SER A 70 -7.79 -11.22 15.33
N VAL A 71 -7.24 -10.05 15.33
CA VAL A 71 -7.32 -9.17 16.43
C VAL A 71 -8.75 -8.76 16.70
N ARG A 72 -9.50 -8.47 15.64
CA ARG A 72 -10.84 -8.11 15.78
C ARG A 72 -11.62 -9.20 16.44
N ARG A 73 -11.37 -10.42 16.04
CA ARG A 73 -12.07 -11.51 16.60
C ARG A 73 -11.71 -11.65 18.06
N GLY A 74 -10.48 -11.56 18.41
CA GLY A 74 -10.07 -11.69 19.74
C GLY A 74 -10.52 -10.57 20.58
N HIS A 75 -10.60 -9.39 19.99
CA HIS A 75 -11.05 -8.31 20.71
C HIS A 75 -12.45 -8.34 20.99
N GLY A 76 -13.18 -8.92 20.17
CA GLY A 76 -14.56 -9.01 20.38
C GLY A 76 -14.83 -9.41 21.78
N ASP A 77 -13.89 -10.02 22.36
CA ASP A 77 -14.03 -10.45 23.63
C ASP A 77 -13.80 -9.45 24.64
N ARG A 78 -13.17 -8.47 24.34
CA ARG A 78 -12.88 -7.53 25.29
C ARG A 78 -13.89 -6.57 25.36
#